data_3e26c5f580ff50153d80a71e531223bb
#
_entry.id   3e26c5f580ff50153d80a71e531223bb
#
_cell.length_a   1.000
_cell.length_b   1.000
_cell.length_c   1.000
_cell.angle_alpha   90.00
_cell.angle_beta   90.00
_cell.angle_gamma   90.00
#
_symmetry.space_group_name_H-M   'P 1'
#
loop_
_entity.id
_entity.type
_entity.pdbx_description
1 polymer ?
#
loop_
_entity_poly.entity_id
_entity_poly.type
_entity_poly.pdbx_seq_one_letter_code
_entity_poly.pdbx_strand_id
1 'polypeptide(L)'
;HGNKGVVSRILPQEDMPFLPDGRPLDIVLNPLGVPSRMNIGQVLEVHLGYAAMALGWKMMTPVFDGAHEEDIRECLKEADIGYYIDENGKKVYDGKTELIDGRTGEKFDNRITVGYMYYLKLHHLVDDKIHARSTGPYSLVTQQPLGGKAQFGGQRFGEMEVWALEAYGAAYTLQEIITIKS
;
A
#
# COMPACT_ATOMS: atom_id res chain seq x y z
N HIS A 1 0.65 -4.18 -10.05
CA HIS A 1 -0.64 -4.90 -9.88
C HIS A 1 -1.79 -4.02 -9.35
N GLY A 2 -1.68 -2.69 -9.40
CA GLY A 2 -2.75 -1.81 -8.92
C GLY A 2 -2.93 -1.76 -7.39
N ASN A 3 -2.03 -2.31 -6.62
CA ASN A 3 -2.03 -2.24 -5.15
C ASN A 3 -1.41 -0.92 -4.66
N LYS A 4 -1.93 0.20 -5.18
CA LYS A 4 -1.47 1.50 -4.73
C LYS A 4 -2.00 1.80 -3.32
N GLY A 5 -1.17 2.41 -2.51
CA GLY A 5 -1.54 2.76 -1.15
C GLY A 5 -0.61 3.81 -0.57
N VAL A 6 -0.89 4.19 0.64
CA VAL A 6 -0.08 5.11 1.43
C VAL A 6 0.46 4.37 2.65
N VAL A 7 1.70 4.66 3.02
CA VAL A 7 2.27 4.12 4.25
C VAL A 7 1.45 4.63 5.43
N SER A 8 0.84 3.71 6.17
CA SER A 8 -0.01 4.07 7.31
C SER A 8 0.79 4.18 8.61
N ARG A 9 1.87 3.41 8.72
CA ARG A 9 2.65 3.31 9.95
C ARG A 9 4.10 2.96 9.67
N ILE A 10 5.01 3.61 10.36
CA ILE A 10 6.43 3.27 10.36
C ILE A 10 6.78 2.75 11.75
N LEU A 11 7.31 1.54 11.82
CA LEU A 11 7.67 0.86 13.06
C LEU A 11 9.19 0.71 13.17
N PRO A 12 9.73 0.66 14.40
CA PRO A 12 11.09 0.23 14.61
C PRO A 12 11.30 -1.19 14.09
N GLN A 13 12.54 -1.50 13.71
CA GLN A 13 12.90 -2.81 13.17
C GLN A 13 12.60 -3.96 14.14
N GLU A 14 12.73 -3.71 15.43
CA GLU A 14 12.50 -4.69 16.50
C GLU A 14 11.03 -5.09 16.63
N ASP A 15 10.10 -4.18 16.27
CA ASP A 15 8.65 -4.42 16.35
C ASP A 15 8.08 -5.11 15.10
N MET A 16 8.89 -5.21 14.05
CA MET A 16 8.47 -5.88 12.82
C MET A 16 8.48 -7.40 12.99
N PRO A 17 7.52 -8.12 12.37
CA PRO A 17 7.60 -9.57 12.28
C PRO A 17 8.91 -10.02 11.61
N PHE A 18 9.44 -11.14 12.05
CA PHE A 18 10.70 -11.65 11.52
C PHE A 18 10.61 -13.15 11.18
N LEU A 19 11.46 -13.56 10.27
CA LEU A 19 11.63 -14.95 9.85
C LEU A 19 12.35 -15.77 10.95
N PRO A 20 12.23 -17.08 10.94
CA PRO A 20 12.95 -17.95 11.89
C PRO A 20 14.47 -17.79 11.87
N ASP A 21 15.04 -17.28 10.78
CA ASP A 21 16.45 -16.95 10.64
C ASP A 21 16.86 -15.60 11.27
N GLY A 22 15.89 -14.86 11.81
CA GLY A 22 16.09 -13.58 12.47
C GLY A 22 16.00 -12.35 11.57
N ARG A 23 15.79 -12.50 10.27
CA ARG A 23 15.61 -11.37 9.35
C ARG A 23 14.22 -10.74 9.53
N PRO A 24 14.12 -9.44 9.84
CA PRO A 24 12.84 -8.75 9.93
C PRO A 24 12.25 -8.52 8.53
N LEU A 25 10.94 -8.38 8.47
CA LEU A 25 10.25 -7.96 7.27
C LEU A 25 10.41 -6.44 7.07
N ASP A 26 10.54 -6.03 5.81
CA ASP A 26 10.63 -4.61 5.46
C ASP A 26 9.27 -3.95 5.34
N ILE A 27 8.25 -4.72 4.94
CA ILE A 27 6.88 -4.23 4.74
C ILE A 27 5.86 -5.31 5.08
N VAL A 28 4.74 -4.87 5.63
CA VAL A 28 3.56 -5.70 5.89
C VAL A 28 2.37 -5.11 5.14
N LEU A 29 1.69 -5.94 4.36
CA LEU A 29 0.56 -5.55 3.53
C LEU A 29 -0.75 -6.13 4.06
N ASN A 30 -1.82 -5.34 3.94
CA ASN A 30 -3.14 -5.79 4.30
C ASN A 30 -3.70 -6.71 3.19
N PRO A 31 -4.02 -7.97 3.50
CA PRO A 31 -4.55 -8.92 2.52
C PRO A 31 -5.95 -8.56 1.99
N LEU A 32 -6.72 -7.73 2.69
CA LEU A 32 -8.03 -7.27 2.24
C LEU A 32 -7.98 -6.45 0.94
N GLY A 33 -6.82 -5.91 0.59
CA GLY A 33 -6.60 -5.19 -0.67
C GLY A 33 -6.54 -6.07 -1.92
N VAL A 34 -6.52 -7.40 -1.78
CA VAL A 34 -6.34 -8.33 -2.91
C VAL A 34 -7.68 -8.83 -3.50
N PRO A 35 -8.63 -9.39 -2.73
CA PRO A 35 -9.79 -10.07 -3.31
C PRO A 35 -10.70 -9.16 -4.12
N SER A 36 -11.04 -7.98 -3.57
CA SER A 36 -11.96 -7.04 -4.22
C SER A 36 -11.37 -6.38 -5.48
N ARG A 37 -10.05 -6.32 -5.59
CA ARG A 37 -9.35 -5.69 -6.72
C ARG A 37 -8.94 -6.66 -7.82
N MET A 38 -9.20 -7.95 -7.63
CA MET A 38 -8.91 -9.01 -8.62
C MET A 38 -7.44 -8.99 -9.11
N ASN A 39 -6.50 -8.68 -8.24
CA ASN A 39 -5.08 -8.56 -8.54
C ASN A 39 -4.24 -9.66 -7.88
N ILE A 40 -4.68 -10.90 -8.03
CA ILE A 40 -4.00 -12.08 -7.47
C ILE A 40 -2.56 -12.24 -7.97
N GLY A 41 -2.22 -11.65 -9.11
CA GLY A 41 -0.87 -11.67 -9.67
C GLY A 41 0.21 -11.16 -8.72
N GLN A 42 -0.13 -10.27 -7.78
CA GLN A 42 0.83 -9.82 -6.76
C GLN A 42 1.23 -10.95 -5.80
N VAL A 43 0.31 -11.85 -5.45
CA VAL A 43 0.62 -13.01 -4.59
C VAL A 43 1.51 -13.99 -5.33
N LEU A 44 1.24 -14.25 -6.60
CA LEU A 44 2.08 -15.08 -7.46
C LEU A 44 3.49 -14.48 -7.63
N GLU A 45 3.59 -13.16 -7.78
CA GLU A 45 4.88 -12.45 -7.81
C GLU A 45 5.67 -12.64 -6.51
N VAL A 46 5.02 -12.54 -5.36
CA VAL A 46 5.67 -12.76 -4.06
C VAL A 46 6.24 -14.17 -3.95
N HIS A 47 5.48 -15.18 -4.34
CA HIS A 47 5.94 -16.57 -4.32
C HIS A 47 7.11 -16.80 -5.27
N LEU A 48 6.99 -16.33 -6.51
CA LEU A 48 8.06 -16.49 -7.50
C LEU A 48 9.30 -15.69 -7.12
N GLY A 49 9.13 -14.49 -6.57
CA GLY A 49 10.22 -13.66 -6.07
C GLY A 49 10.96 -14.30 -4.90
N TYR A 50 10.26 -15.01 -4.03
CA TYR A 50 10.89 -15.78 -2.94
C TYR A 50 11.77 -16.90 -3.48
N ALA A 51 11.26 -17.69 -4.41
CA ALA A 51 12.03 -18.73 -5.08
C ALA A 51 13.22 -18.17 -5.87
N ALA A 52 13.02 -17.12 -6.65
CA ALA A 52 14.05 -16.48 -7.46
C ALA A 52 15.19 -15.92 -6.60
N MET A 53 14.88 -15.33 -5.44
CA MET A 53 15.89 -14.82 -4.53
C MET A 53 16.74 -15.94 -3.92
N ALA A 54 16.12 -17.06 -3.59
CA ALA A 54 16.83 -18.23 -3.05
C ALA A 54 17.76 -18.89 -4.10
N LEU A 55 17.31 -18.92 -5.37
CA LEU A 55 18.07 -19.49 -6.48
C LEU A 55 19.05 -18.48 -7.15
N GLY A 56 18.99 -17.19 -6.77
CA GLY A 56 19.80 -16.14 -7.37
C GLY A 56 19.40 -15.79 -8.81
N TRP A 57 18.16 -16.04 -9.19
CA TRP A 57 17.65 -15.80 -10.54
C TRP A 57 17.03 -14.41 -10.68
N LYS A 58 17.06 -13.90 -11.93
CA LYS A 58 16.26 -12.77 -12.37
C LYS A 58 15.17 -13.28 -13.30
N MET A 59 13.92 -13.21 -12.84
CA MET A 59 12.78 -13.69 -13.59
C MET A 59 12.22 -12.61 -14.50
N MET A 60 11.88 -12.97 -15.72
CA MET A 60 11.19 -12.12 -16.67
C MET A 60 9.90 -12.82 -17.10
N THR A 61 8.78 -12.19 -16.81
CA THR A 61 7.44 -12.72 -17.09
C THR A 61 6.66 -11.75 -17.97
N PRO A 62 6.77 -11.85 -19.31
CA PRO A 62 6.00 -11.02 -20.24
C PRO A 62 4.50 -11.21 -20.03
N VAL A 63 3.71 -10.20 -20.44
CA VAL A 63 2.25 -10.17 -20.18
C VAL A 63 1.50 -11.39 -20.72
N PHE A 64 1.88 -11.88 -21.91
CA PHE A 64 1.22 -13.01 -22.56
C PHE A 64 2.01 -14.33 -22.50
N ASP A 65 3.16 -14.31 -21.89
CA ASP A 65 4.04 -15.47 -21.72
C ASP A 65 4.62 -15.45 -20.29
N GLY A 66 3.71 -15.45 -19.33
CA GLY A 66 4.02 -15.43 -17.90
C GLY A 66 4.23 -16.81 -17.31
N ALA A 67 4.57 -16.85 -16.03
CA ALA A 67 4.67 -18.08 -15.25
C ALA A 67 3.27 -18.58 -14.84
N HIS A 68 3.05 -19.88 -14.99
CA HIS A 68 1.86 -20.56 -14.48
C HIS A 68 2.09 -20.98 -13.02
N GLU A 69 1.02 -21.36 -12.32
CA GLU A 69 1.09 -21.82 -10.93
C GLU A 69 2.01 -23.03 -10.77
N GLU A 70 2.00 -23.94 -11.73
CA GLU A 70 2.83 -25.14 -11.75
C GLU A 70 4.32 -24.78 -11.83
N ASP A 71 4.69 -23.84 -12.68
CA ASP A 71 6.06 -23.35 -12.84
C ASP A 71 6.58 -22.75 -11.51
N ILE A 72 5.72 -21.99 -10.83
CA ILE A 72 6.06 -21.40 -9.53
C ILE A 72 6.29 -22.47 -8.47
N ARG A 73 5.46 -23.49 -8.42
CA ARG A 73 5.62 -24.64 -7.52
C ARG A 73 6.91 -25.41 -7.79
N GLU A 74 7.27 -25.59 -9.06
CA GLU A 74 8.52 -26.23 -9.43
C GLU A 74 9.72 -25.39 -8.99
N CYS A 75 9.68 -24.08 -9.17
CA CYS A 75 10.72 -23.18 -8.66
C CYS A 75 10.87 -23.22 -7.12
N LEU A 76 9.76 -23.25 -6.39
CA LEU A 76 9.78 -23.41 -4.93
C LEU A 76 10.36 -24.73 -4.50
N LYS A 77 10.06 -25.82 -5.23
CA LYS A 77 10.59 -27.14 -4.99
C LYS A 77 12.10 -27.22 -5.27
N GLU A 78 12.57 -26.59 -6.34
CA GLU A 78 14.00 -26.51 -6.68
C GLU A 78 14.77 -25.71 -5.63
N ALA A 79 14.19 -24.63 -5.12
CA ALA A 79 14.75 -23.84 -4.03
C ALA A 79 14.66 -24.49 -2.65
N ASP A 80 13.82 -25.53 -2.50
CA ASP A 80 13.48 -26.22 -1.24
C ASP A 80 13.04 -25.27 -0.11
N ILE A 81 12.17 -24.32 -0.45
CA ILE A 81 11.64 -23.29 0.46
C ILE A 81 10.11 -23.22 0.41
N GLY A 82 9.51 -22.66 1.45
CA GLY A 82 8.06 -22.42 1.48
C GLY A 82 7.25 -23.71 1.43
N TYR A 83 7.63 -24.72 2.20
CA TYR A 83 6.91 -25.98 2.29
C TYR A 83 6.46 -26.29 3.72
N TYR A 84 5.56 -27.21 3.84
CA TYR A 84 5.23 -27.91 5.09
C TYR A 84 5.23 -29.41 4.86
N ILE A 85 5.33 -30.16 5.94
CA ILE A 85 5.29 -31.61 5.91
C ILE A 85 3.86 -32.06 6.22
N ASP A 86 3.23 -32.74 5.28
CA ASP A 86 1.90 -33.32 5.44
C ASP A 86 1.91 -34.52 6.39
N GLU A 87 0.74 -34.96 6.83
CA GLU A 87 0.54 -36.12 7.71
C GLU A 87 1.22 -37.40 7.18
N ASN A 88 1.40 -37.50 5.88
CA ASN A 88 2.07 -38.61 5.19
C ASN A 88 3.61 -38.44 5.09
N GLY A 89 4.17 -37.41 5.70
CA GLY A 89 5.61 -37.13 5.63
C GLY A 89 6.08 -36.52 4.29
N LYS A 90 5.15 -36.09 3.43
CA LYS A 90 5.47 -35.49 2.12
C LYS A 90 5.58 -33.98 2.23
N LYS A 91 6.62 -33.40 1.59
CA LYS A 91 6.74 -31.93 1.46
C LYS A 91 5.68 -31.40 0.49
N VAL A 92 4.90 -30.43 0.95
CA VAL A 92 3.94 -29.70 0.15
C VAL A 92 4.38 -28.24 0.06
N TYR A 93 4.65 -27.77 -1.16
CA TYR A 93 5.17 -26.42 -1.42
C TYR A 93 4.00 -25.46 -1.63
N ASP A 94 3.73 -24.62 -0.64
CA ASP A 94 2.65 -23.62 -0.64
C ASP A 94 3.18 -22.17 -0.65
N GLY A 95 4.50 -21.97 -0.59
CA GLY A 95 5.14 -20.68 -0.59
C GLY A 95 4.97 -19.87 0.70
N LYS A 96 4.42 -20.50 1.74
CA LYS A 96 4.23 -19.87 3.05
C LYS A 96 5.35 -20.22 4.01
N THR A 97 5.61 -19.34 4.96
CA THR A 97 6.62 -19.53 5.99
C THR A 97 6.07 -19.22 7.39
N GLU A 98 6.75 -19.68 8.40
CA GLU A 98 6.45 -19.29 9.77
C GLU A 98 7.02 -17.90 10.04
N LEU A 99 6.27 -17.08 10.74
CA LEU A 99 6.74 -15.78 11.23
C LEU A 99 6.63 -15.72 12.75
N ILE A 100 7.45 -14.86 13.32
CA ILE A 100 7.47 -14.56 14.75
C ILE A 100 7.12 -13.09 14.91
N ASP A 101 6.23 -12.79 15.84
CA ASP A 101 5.86 -11.39 16.16
C ASP A 101 7.04 -10.71 16.89
N GLY A 102 7.49 -9.59 16.34
CA GLY A 102 8.58 -8.81 16.93
C GLY A 102 8.27 -8.17 18.28
N ARG A 103 6.99 -8.01 18.63
CA ARG A 103 6.57 -7.41 19.90
C ARG A 103 6.47 -8.42 21.03
N THR A 104 5.87 -9.57 20.75
CA THR A 104 5.60 -10.62 21.75
C THR A 104 6.65 -11.71 21.77
N GLY A 105 7.36 -11.92 20.65
CA GLY A 105 8.26 -13.03 20.45
C GLY A 105 7.55 -14.37 20.19
N GLU A 106 6.25 -14.37 20.04
CA GLU A 106 5.43 -15.55 19.80
C GLU A 106 5.31 -15.81 18.29
N LYS A 107 5.14 -17.07 17.92
CA LYS A 107 4.86 -17.46 16.55
C LYS A 107 3.42 -17.08 16.18
N PHE A 108 3.21 -16.68 14.92
CA PHE A 108 1.87 -16.53 14.36
C PHE A 108 1.15 -17.88 14.31
N ASP A 109 -0.16 -17.88 14.51
CA ASP A 109 -0.99 -19.10 14.50
C ASP A 109 -0.96 -19.82 13.16
N ASN A 110 -0.89 -19.06 12.08
CA ASN A 110 -0.87 -19.55 10.72
C ASN A 110 0.44 -19.22 10.00
N ARG A 111 0.80 -20.07 9.06
CA ARG A 111 1.89 -19.78 8.12
C ARG A 111 1.48 -18.65 7.19
N ILE A 112 2.39 -17.75 6.89
CA ILE A 112 2.13 -16.49 6.19
C ILE A 112 2.91 -16.47 4.87
N THR A 113 2.29 -15.90 3.83
CA THR A 113 2.95 -15.64 2.55
C THR A 113 3.99 -14.54 2.73
N VAL A 114 5.25 -14.90 2.52
CA VAL A 114 6.40 -13.99 2.59
C VAL A 114 7.25 -14.18 1.34
N GLY A 115 7.75 -13.10 0.80
CA GLY A 115 8.61 -13.14 -0.36
C GLY A 115 9.05 -11.75 -0.79
N TYR A 116 9.53 -11.64 -1.99
CA TYR A 116 10.04 -10.40 -2.57
C TYR A 116 9.05 -9.87 -3.60
N MET A 117 8.79 -8.58 -3.53
CA MET A 117 7.89 -7.89 -4.44
C MET A 117 8.54 -6.60 -4.92
N TYR A 118 8.28 -6.21 -6.15
CA TYR A 118 8.78 -4.97 -6.73
C TYR A 118 7.91 -3.79 -6.30
N TYR A 119 8.52 -2.79 -5.67
CA TYR A 119 7.86 -1.59 -5.18
C TYR A 119 8.34 -0.34 -5.88
N LEU A 120 7.40 0.55 -6.18
CA LEU A 120 7.67 1.84 -6.77
C LEU A 120 7.20 2.97 -5.85
N LYS A 121 8.06 3.97 -5.65
CA LYS A 121 7.67 5.25 -5.07
C LYS A 121 7.05 6.11 -6.17
N LEU A 122 5.80 6.51 -6.00
CA LEU A 122 5.11 7.37 -6.96
C LEU A 122 5.35 8.85 -6.65
N HIS A 123 5.23 9.72 -7.66
CA HIS A 123 5.37 11.17 -7.52
C HIS A 123 4.18 11.86 -6.84
N HIS A 124 3.30 11.11 -6.20
CA HIS A 124 2.20 11.64 -5.40
C HIS A 124 2.62 11.90 -3.96
N LEU A 125 3.62 12.74 -3.79
CA LEU A 125 4.19 13.08 -2.49
C LEU A 125 3.33 14.12 -1.77
N VAL A 126 3.21 13.99 -0.46
CA VAL A 126 2.40 14.89 0.37
C VAL A 126 2.90 16.33 0.33
N ASP A 127 4.20 16.54 0.32
CA ASP A 127 4.79 17.89 0.30
C ASP A 127 4.42 18.69 -0.96
N ASP A 128 4.20 18.01 -2.08
CA ASP A 128 3.77 18.65 -3.31
C ASP A 128 2.28 18.99 -3.32
N LYS A 129 1.50 18.38 -2.45
CA LYS A 129 0.03 18.46 -2.42
C LYS A 129 -0.52 19.21 -1.21
N ILE A 130 0.19 19.20 -0.09
CA ILE A 130 -0.22 19.93 1.10
C ILE A 130 -0.23 21.42 0.82
N HIS A 131 -1.36 22.06 1.10
CA HIS A 131 -1.54 23.48 0.84
C HIS A 131 -2.53 24.09 1.82
N ALA A 132 -2.23 25.30 2.29
CA ALA A 132 -3.11 26.11 3.12
C ALA A 132 -2.97 27.58 2.71
N ARG A 133 -4.01 28.35 2.96
CA ARG A 133 -4.03 29.78 2.69
C ARG A 133 -4.87 30.49 3.75
N SER A 134 -4.40 31.62 4.21
CA SER A 134 -5.20 32.61 4.94
C SER A 134 -5.57 33.79 4.04
N THR A 135 -4.58 34.50 3.56
CA THR A 135 -4.69 35.60 2.59
C THR A 135 -3.65 35.42 1.49
N GLY A 136 -3.92 35.89 0.29
CA GLY A 136 -3.02 35.72 -0.84
C GLY A 136 -3.52 36.45 -2.09
N PRO A 137 -2.97 36.14 -3.26
CA PRO A 137 -3.29 36.84 -4.50
C PRO A 137 -4.73 36.59 -4.95
N TYR A 138 -5.31 37.62 -5.57
CA TYR A 138 -6.66 37.61 -6.15
C TYR A 138 -6.59 37.77 -7.67
N SER A 139 -7.59 37.29 -8.38
CA SER A 139 -7.73 37.52 -9.80
C SER A 139 -8.04 39.00 -10.08
N LEU A 140 -7.40 39.57 -11.10
CA LEU A 140 -7.63 40.96 -11.50
C LEU A 140 -9.05 41.22 -12.03
N VAL A 141 -9.65 40.24 -12.68
CA VAL A 141 -10.96 40.40 -13.33
C VAL A 141 -12.12 40.13 -12.34
N THR A 142 -12.06 39.02 -11.63
CA THR A 142 -13.18 38.59 -10.77
C THR A 142 -13.01 39.02 -9.31
N GLN A 143 -11.82 39.50 -8.92
CA GLN A 143 -11.49 39.84 -7.53
C GLN A 143 -11.74 38.67 -6.56
N GLN A 144 -11.61 37.46 -7.05
CA GLN A 144 -11.72 36.24 -6.26
C GLN A 144 -10.34 35.63 -6.03
N PRO A 145 -10.13 34.85 -4.94
CA PRO A 145 -8.90 34.15 -4.73
C PRO A 145 -8.54 33.26 -5.92
N LEU A 146 -7.25 33.24 -6.29
CA LEU A 146 -6.75 32.33 -7.32
C LEU A 146 -6.90 30.87 -6.87
N GLY A 147 -6.88 29.94 -7.82
CA GLY A 147 -6.87 28.51 -7.57
C GLY A 147 -5.49 27.89 -7.70
N GLY A 148 -5.28 26.78 -7.01
CA GLY A 148 -4.07 25.96 -7.11
C GLY A 148 -2.94 26.34 -6.15
N LYS A 149 -2.15 25.33 -5.79
CA LYS A 149 -1.02 25.47 -4.85
C LYS A 149 0.09 26.40 -5.40
N ALA A 150 0.42 26.26 -6.68
CA ALA A 150 1.50 27.03 -7.31
C ALA A 150 1.26 28.55 -7.26
N GLN A 151 0.02 28.98 -7.27
CA GLN A 151 -0.43 30.37 -7.23
C GLN A 151 -0.78 30.84 -5.82
N PHE A 152 -0.50 30.06 -4.81
CA PHE A 152 -0.94 30.28 -3.44
C PHE A 152 -2.46 30.56 -3.38
N GLY A 153 -3.23 29.74 -4.08
CA GLY A 153 -4.69 29.88 -4.23
C GLY A 153 -5.47 29.29 -3.06
N GLY A 154 -6.75 29.64 -3.01
CA GLY A 154 -7.70 29.10 -2.03
C GLY A 154 -8.52 27.93 -2.58
N GLN A 155 -9.19 27.24 -1.68
CA GLN A 155 -10.15 26.20 -2.02
C GLN A 155 -11.47 26.82 -2.51
N ARG A 156 -12.06 26.24 -3.55
CA ARG A 156 -13.38 26.64 -4.00
C ARG A 156 -14.46 26.08 -3.08
N PHE A 157 -15.25 26.94 -2.48
CA PHE A 157 -16.43 26.58 -1.73
C PHE A 157 -17.66 26.75 -2.66
N GLY A 158 -18.06 25.65 -3.28
CA GLY A 158 -19.13 25.65 -4.27
C GLY A 158 -20.52 25.56 -3.66
N GLU A 159 -21.52 25.48 -4.54
CA GLU A 159 -22.93 25.40 -4.17
C GLU A 159 -23.27 24.17 -3.31
N MET A 160 -22.69 23.02 -3.66
CA MET A 160 -22.92 21.77 -2.90
C MET A 160 -22.35 21.83 -1.47
N GLU A 161 -21.22 22.47 -1.28
CA GLU A 161 -20.59 22.66 0.03
C GLU A 161 -21.42 23.60 0.90
N VAL A 162 -22.06 24.62 0.31
CA VAL A 162 -23.03 25.49 0.99
C VAL A 162 -24.24 24.67 1.48
N TRP A 163 -24.77 23.79 0.64
CA TRP A 163 -25.88 22.92 1.03
C TRP A 163 -25.53 21.99 2.18
N ALA A 164 -24.30 21.49 2.23
CA ALA A 164 -23.84 20.67 3.34
C ALA A 164 -23.86 21.44 4.67
N LEU A 165 -23.41 22.68 4.69
CA LEU A 165 -23.47 23.53 5.89
C LEU A 165 -24.90 23.88 6.30
N GLU A 166 -25.79 24.12 5.32
CA GLU A 166 -27.21 24.36 5.58
C GLU A 166 -27.86 23.11 6.21
N ALA A 167 -27.53 21.91 5.71
CA ALA A 167 -28.05 20.66 6.23
C ALA A 167 -27.63 20.40 7.69
N TYR A 168 -26.42 20.81 8.07
CA TYR A 168 -25.94 20.74 9.45
C TYR A 168 -26.45 21.89 10.33
N GLY A 169 -27.11 22.91 9.78
CA GLY A 169 -27.52 24.08 10.51
C GLY A 169 -26.38 24.96 11.01
N ALA A 170 -25.20 24.88 10.37
CA ALA A 170 -23.99 25.60 10.75
C ALA A 170 -24.01 27.05 10.20
N ALA A 171 -24.94 27.87 10.66
CA ALA A 171 -25.16 29.22 10.15
C ALA A 171 -23.96 30.16 10.41
N TYR A 172 -23.35 30.10 11.56
CA TYR A 172 -22.18 30.94 11.89
C TYR A 172 -20.97 30.62 11.01
N THR A 173 -20.71 29.35 10.76
CA THR A 173 -19.62 28.94 9.89
C THR A 173 -19.85 29.39 8.45
N LEU A 174 -21.08 29.26 7.96
CA LEU A 174 -21.47 29.74 6.63
C LEU A 174 -21.32 31.26 6.51
N GLN A 175 -21.76 32.01 7.49
CA GLN A 175 -21.61 33.46 7.54
C GLN A 175 -20.13 33.86 7.52
N GLU A 176 -19.30 33.22 8.31
CA GLU A 176 -17.86 33.48 8.34
C GLU A 176 -17.19 33.25 6.98
N ILE A 177 -17.51 32.13 6.33
CA ILE A 177 -16.94 31.78 5.02
C ILE A 177 -17.34 32.83 3.96
N ILE A 178 -18.59 33.24 3.94
CA ILE A 178 -19.11 34.17 2.92
C ILE A 178 -18.61 35.60 3.14
N THR A 179 -18.53 36.06 4.39
CA THR A 179 -18.26 37.47 4.70
C THR A 179 -16.80 37.78 5.01
N ILE A 180 -16.12 36.90 5.75
CA ILE A 180 -14.78 37.18 6.29
C ILE A 180 -13.70 36.53 5.44
N LYS A 181 -13.91 35.30 4.98
CA LYS A 181 -12.90 34.51 4.27
C LYS A 181 -13.00 34.56 2.72
N SER A 182 -13.99 35.22 2.19
CA SER A 182 -14.11 35.37 0.71
C SER A 182 -13.23 36.47 0.11
#